data_5213c078d0b907a528c8052272de1844
#
_entry.id   5213c078d0b907a528c8052272de1844
#
_cell.length_a   1.000
_cell.length_b   1.000
_cell.length_c   1.000
_cell.angle_alpha   90.00
_cell.angle_beta   90.00
_cell.angle_gamma   90.00
#
_symmetry.space_group_name_H-M   'P 1'
#
loop_
_entity.id
_entity.type
_entity.pdbx_description
1 polymer ?
#
loop_
_entity_poly.entity_id
_entity_poly.type
_entity_poly.pdbx_seq_one_letter_code
_entity_poly.pdbx_strand_id
1 'polypeptide(L)'
;MIVQRVEKHLIKQNNSYYPMFCDFAHKSKNLYNHANFLVRNEFIKNDKWLRYGEMDKILKADLEFDDYKQMPTAQSAQQILRLLEKDWKSFFAAIKDWNNHKDKYLGRPKLPKYKSKDGKHILILTNQNVKIKDGILCFPKTFKGFTLNPQFLNKDNFVSFQQVRFVPGYKSFTVELVYNIEVPDALLPDNGRYLSVDIGLDNLATVVNNVGDKPIVINGKGLKSINKYYNKQISHYREVAKRMNNKDYTNRMNSLTLKRNHKIDDYMHKASKYLIDYALENDFNTIVIGNNKNWKQESSMSKRVNQSFVGIPHMRFIEMVQYKAQNAGLNVILTEESYTSGTSFLDNEEPIKTNYDKSRRVQRGLFVSNNGIKINADVNGAYQIMRKVFPKVNADGIQGVALHPIRVSVA
;
A
#
# COMPACT_ATOMS: atom_id res chain seq x y z
N MET A 1 9.74 -14.82 14.69
CA MET A 1 10.37 -13.63 14.04
C MET A 1 9.64 -12.35 14.46
N ILE A 2 10.39 -11.25 14.74
CA ILE A 2 9.78 -9.97 15.12
C ILE A 2 9.57 -9.09 13.87
N VAL A 3 8.36 -8.59 13.69
CA VAL A 3 7.98 -7.72 12.57
C VAL A 3 7.28 -6.46 13.04
N GLN A 4 7.45 -5.36 12.29
CA GLN A 4 6.73 -4.11 12.58
C GLN A 4 5.34 -4.11 11.95
N ARG A 5 4.39 -3.55 12.70
CA ARG A 5 3.01 -3.28 12.25
C ARG A 5 2.61 -1.85 12.62
N VAL A 6 1.56 -1.38 11.99
CA VAL A 6 1.05 -0.02 12.20
C VAL A 6 -0.44 -0.08 12.43
N GLU A 7 -0.88 0.50 13.54
CA GLU A 7 -2.28 0.79 13.83
C GLU A 7 -2.56 2.27 13.52
N LYS A 8 -3.72 2.59 12.97
CA LYS A 8 -4.07 3.94 12.51
C LYS A 8 -5.29 4.48 13.22
N HIS A 9 -5.17 5.69 13.76
CA HIS A 9 -6.28 6.46 14.32
C HIS A 9 -6.45 7.75 13.53
N LEU A 10 -7.69 8.14 13.27
CA LEU A 10 -8.00 9.36 12.52
C LEU A 10 -8.45 10.49 13.46
N ILE A 11 -7.72 11.59 13.47
CA ILE A 11 -8.11 12.82 14.16
C ILE A 11 -8.63 13.80 13.10
N LYS A 12 -9.92 14.12 13.17
CA LYS A 12 -10.59 15.06 12.26
C LYS A 12 -10.49 16.48 12.76
N GLN A 13 -10.80 17.46 11.91
CA GLN A 13 -10.74 18.89 12.20
C GLN A 13 -11.63 19.32 13.40
N ASN A 14 -12.71 18.62 13.67
CA ASN A 14 -13.61 18.90 14.80
C ASN A 14 -13.11 18.35 16.16
N ASN A 15 -12.00 17.65 16.19
CA ASN A 15 -11.37 17.19 17.43
C ASN A 15 -10.70 18.38 18.13
N SER A 16 -10.87 18.51 19.46
CA SER A 16 -10.32 19.60 20.26
C SER A 16 -8.80 19.74 20.20
N TYR A 17 -8.07 18.64 19.97
CA TYR A 17 -6.62 18.63 19.83
C TYR A 17 -6.11 18.96 18.42
N TYR A 18 -7.00 19.04 17.43
CA TYR A 18 -6.60 19.28 16.04
C TYR A 18 -5.77 20.57 15.83
N PRO A 19 -6.09 21.72 16.46
CA PRO A 19 -5.28 22.94 16.33
C PRO A 19 -3.85 22.74 16.84
N MET A 20 -3.67 22.05 17.96
CA MET A 20 -2.36 21.72 18.53
C MET A 20 -1.52 20.88 17.55
N PHE A 21 -2.11 19.87 16.92
CA PHE A 21 -1.39 19.07 15.91
C PHE A 21 -1.06 19.88 14.65
N CYS A 22 -1.89 20.84 14.28
CA CYS A 22 -1.56 21.78 13.20
C CYS A 22 -0.33 22.61 13.53
N ASP A 23 -0.24 23.16 14.74
CA ASP A 23 0.91 23.92 15.22
C ASP A 23 2.19 23.07 15.21
N PHE A 24 2.14 21.88 15.79
CA PHE A 24 3.30 20.98 15.81
C PHE A 24 3.76 20.56 14.41
N ALA A 25 2.82 20.28 13.50
CA ALA A 25 3.15 19.92 12.13
C ALA A 25 3.71 21.09 11.32
N HIS A 26 3.33 22.32 11.65
CA HIS A 26 3.91 23.53 11.09
C HIS A 26 5.34 23.76 11.60
N LYS A 27 5.57 23.66 12.91
CA LYS A 27 6.91 23.70 13.52
C LYS A 27 7.84 22.63 12.96
N SER A 28 7.34 21.40 12.80
CA SER A 28 8.08 20.32 12.15
C SER A 28 8.48 20.67 10.71
N LYS A 29 7.60 21.31 9.94
CA LYS A 29 7.88 21.79 8.59
C LYS A 29 8.97 22.88 8.59
N ASN A 30 8.90 23.83 9.52
CA ASN A 30 9.90 24.89 9.65
C ASN A 30 11.27 24.30 9.94
N LEU A 31 11.39 23.45 10.95
CA LEU A 31 12.63 22.78 11.30
C LEU A 31 13.20 21.95 10.12
N TYR A 32 12.35 21.21 9.41
CA TYR A 32 12.80 20.46 8.21
C TYR A 32 13.38 21.41 7.15
N ASN A 33 12.72 22.53 6.88
CA ASN A 33 13.16 23.49 5.88
C ASN A 33 14.44 24.20 6.29
N HIS A 34 14.58 24.59 7.54
CA HIS A 34 15.76 25.22 8.09
C HIS A 34 16.97 24.24 8.00
N ALA A 35 16.80 23.01 8.51
CA ALA A 35 17.84 22.01 8.39
C ALA A 35 18.23 21.72 6.92
N ASN A 36 17.24 21.63 6.02
CA ASN A 36 17.52 21.40 4.60
C ASN A 36 18.24 22.59 3.94
N PHE A 37 17.97 23.81 4.39
CA PHE A 37 18.70 25.02 3.95
C PHE A 37 20.19 24.91 4.33
N LEU A 38 20.48 24.56 5.58
CA LEU A 38 21.87 24.38 6.05
C LEU A 38 22.59 23.30 5.25
N VAL A 39 21.98 22.13 5.10
CA VAL A 39 22.60 21.02 4.35
C VAL A 39 22.84 21.37 2.89
N ARG A 40 21.87 22.04 2.25
CA ARG A 40 22.01 22.45 0.83
C ARG A 40 23.10 23.49 0.65
N ASN A 41 23.21 24.45 1.55
CA ASN A 41 24.24 25.49 1.48
C ASN A 41 25.64 24.89 1.62
N GLU A 42 25.85 24.03 2.62
CA GLU A 42 27.13 23.33 2.79
C GLU A 42 27.47 22.44 1.60
N PHE A 43 26.49 21.70 1.10
CA PHE A 43 26.71 20.83 -0.05
C PHE A 43 27.03 21.60 -1.33
N ILE A 44 26.34 22.73 -1.61
CA ILE A 44 26.54 23.51 -2.84
C ILE A 44 27.84 24.34 -2.79
N LYS A 45 28.18 24.90 -1.60
CA LYS A 45 29.34 25.77 -1.46
C LYS A 45 30.62 25.01 -1.20
N ASN A 46 30.59 23.94 -0.42
CA ASN A 46 31.73 23.27 0.16
C ASN A 46 31.82 21.78 -0.22
N ASP A 47 30.89 21.29 -1.07
CA ASP A 47 30.72 19.86 -1.41
C ASP A 47 30.62 18.95 -0.16
N LYS A 48 30.18 19.52 0.96
CA LYS A 48 30.09 18.84 2.25
C LYS A 48 28.66 18.50 2.60
N TRP A 49 28.35 17.22 2.81
CA TRP A 49 27.08 16.76 3.28
C TRP A 49 27.04 16.69 4.80
N LEU A 50 26.27 17.58 5.45
CA LEU A 50 26.03 17.57 6.88
C LEU A 50 25.19 16.35 7.28
N ARG A 51 25.71 15.57 8.21
CA ARG A 51 25.02 14.40 8.80
C ARG A 51 24.13 14.82 9.98
N TYR A 52 23.27 13.88 10.42
CA TYR A 52 22.35 14.10 11.53
C TYR A 52 23.05 14.76 12.75
N GLY A 53 24.18 14.22 13.21
CA GLY A 53 24.88 14.73 14.40
C GLY A 53 25.38 16.18 14.25
N GLU A 54 25.83 16.57 13.07
CA GLU A 54 26.26 17.94 12.76
C GLU A 54 25.05 18.89 12.73
N MET A 55 23.95 18.47 12.04
CA MET A 55 22.68 19.24 12.02
C MET A 55 22.15 19.45 13.44
N ASP A 56 22.10 18.39 14.26
CA ASP A 56 21.58 18.46 15.62
C ASP A 56 22.40 19.44 16.48
N LYS A 57 23.74 19.40 16.36
CA LYS A 57 24.63 20.31 17.08
C LYS A 57 24.43 21.77 16.67
N ILE A 58 24.40 22.03 15.36
CA ILE A 58 24.23 23.40 14.82
C ILE A 58 22.89 23.98 15.22
N LEU A 59 21.77 23.25 14.99
CA LEU A 59 20.42 23.75 15.23
C LEU A 59 20.06 23.87 16.71
N LYS A 60 20.69 23.11 17.58
CA LYS A 60 20.55 23.30 19.03
C LYS A 60 21.21 24.57 19.54
N ALA A 61 22.36 24.93 18.95
CA ALA A 61 23.14 26.08 19.31
C ALA A 61 22.68 27.38 18.62
N ASP A 62 21.74 27.27 17.65
CA ASP A 62 21.23 28.38 16.91
C ASP A 62 20.46 29.34 17.82
N LEU A 63 20.89 30.60 17.86
CA LEU A 63 20.27 31.68 18.67
C LEU A 63 19.39 32.58 17.82
N GLU A 64 19.52 32.54 16.50
CA GLU A 64 18.74 33.35 15.55
C GLU A 64 17.38 32.73 15.26
N PHE A 65 17.33 31.38 15.13
CA PHE A 65 16.13 30.65 14.79
C PHE A 65 15.80 29.58 15.85
N ASP A 66 14.61 29.67 16.42
CA ASP A 66 14.15 28.78 17.50
C ASP A 66 13.48 27.48 17.00
N ASP A 67 13.52 27.19 15.70
CA ASP A 67 12.77 26.07 15.10
C ASP A 67 12.99 24.73 15.81
N TYR A 68 14.23 24.48 16.27
CA TYR A 68 14.55 23.26 17.03
C TYR A 68 13.92 23.27 18.43
N LYS A 69 14.01 24.37 19.15
CA LYS A 69 13.51 24.52 20.53
C LYS A 69 11.98 24.59 20.61
N GLN A 70 11.34 25.06 19.54
CA GLN A 70 9.87 25.13 19.42
C GLN A 70 9.21 23.77 19.22
N MET A 71 9.96 22.70 18.90
CA MET A 71 9.41 21.36 18.77
C MET A 71 8.87 20.84 20.12
N PRO A 72 7.79 20.04 20.11
CA PRO A 72 7.16 19.58 21.36
C PRO A 72 8.08 18.79 22.29
N THR A 73 9.11 18.16 21.74
CA THR A 73 10.20 17.50 22.49
C THR A 73 11.50 17.55 21.70
N ALA A 74 12.65 17.55 22.38
CA ALA A 74 13.95 17.47 21.70
C ALA A 74 14.09 16.24 20.81
N GLN A 75 13.54 15.09 21.25
CA GLN A 75 13.55 13.88 20.43
C GLN A 75 12.72 14.01 19.18
N SER A 76 11.57 14.73 19.22
CA SER A 76 10.78 14.97 18.00
C SER A 76 11.56 15.82 17.00
N ALA A 77 12.34 16.82 17.46
CA ALA A 77 13.26 17.56 16.60
C ALA A 77 14.29 16.64 15.95
N GLN A 78 14.95 15.82 16.75
CA GLN A 78 15.93 14.83 16.28
C GLN A 78 15.36 13.89 15.22
N GLN A 79 14.12 13.44 15.39
CA GLN A 79 13.46 12.56 14.39
C GLN A 79 13.26 13.28 13.05
N ILE A 80 12.97 14.57 13.04
CA ILE A 80 12.85 15.35 11.79
C ILE A 80 14.21 15.46 11.07
N LEU A 81 15.29 15.69 11.83
CA LEU A 81 16.65 15.73 11.25
C LEU A 81 17.08 14.36 10.68
N ARG A 82 16.72 13.26 11.35
CA ARG A 82 16.96 11.90 10.85
C ARG A 82 16.14 11.59 9.57
N LEU A 83 14.91 12.11 9.46
CA LEU A 83 14.15 12.01 8.22
C LEU A 83 14.83 12.77 7.08
N LEU A 84 15.30 13.99 7.33
CA LEU A 84 16.03 14.77 6.33
C LEU A 84 17.31 14.05 5.90
N GLU A 85 18.09 13.50 6.84
CA GLU A 85 19.26 12.70 6.49
C GLU A 85 18.90 11.52 5.60
N LYS A 86 17.78 10.84 5.86
CA LYS A 86 17.27 9.74 5.03
C LYS A 86 16.91 10.22 3.62
N ASP A 87 16.28 11.40 3.50
CA ASP A 87 15.96 11.99 2.19
C ASP A 87 17.23 12.28 1.38
N TRP A 88 18.28 12.81 2.00
CA TRP A 88 19.58 13.02 1.37
C TRP A 88 20.29 11.72 1.01
N LYS A 89 20.27 10.70 1.88
CA LYS A 89 20.78 9.35 1.55
C LYS A 89 20.09 8.77 0.31
N SER A 90 18.77 8.93 0.24
CA SER A 90 17.98 8.48 -0.92
C SER A 90 18.36 9.23 -2.20
N PHE A 91 18.62 10.54 -2.11
CA PHE A 91 19.13 11.35 -3.23
C PHE A 91 20.48 10.85 -3.74
N PHE A 92 21.45 10.63 -2.85
CA PHE A 92 22.77 10.14 -3.26
C PHE A 92 22.71 8.72 -3.86
N ALA A 93 21.89 7.85 -3.29
CA ALA A 93 21.66 6.51 -3.86
C ALA A 93 21.04 6.60 -5.27
N ALA A 94 20.06 7.49 -5.45
CA ALA A 94 19.44 7.71 -6.76
C ALA A 94 20.42 8.32 -7.79
N ILE A 95 21.30 9.23 -7.38
CA ILE A 95 22.34 9.78 -8.27
C ILE A 95 23.32 8.69 -8.69
N LYS A 96 23.75 7.84 -7.75
CA LYS A 96 24.64 6.71 -8.05
C LYS A 96 24.01 5.72 -9.04
N ASP A 97 22.73 5.35 -8.82
CA ASP A 97 22.02 4.47 -9.75
C ASP A 97 21.77 5.13 -11.11
N TRP A 98 21.40 6.41 -11.13
CA TRP A 98 21.21 7.18 -12.36
C TRP A 98 22.49 7.25 -13.22
N ASN A 99 23.66 7.40 -12.63
CA ASN A 99 24.93 7.41 -13.37
C ASN A 99 25.15 6.10 -14.15
N ASN A 100 24.70 4.98 -13.58
CA ASN A 100 24.85 3.65 -14.19
C ASN A 100 23.66 3.25 -15.09
N HIS A 101 22.47 3.82 -14.86
CA HIS A 101 21.22 3.38 -15.49
C HIS A 101 20.33 4.58 -15.85
N LYS A 102 20.82 5.48 -16.73
CA LYS A 102 20.11 6.71 -17.11
C LYS A 102 18.75 6.45 -17.76
N ASP A 103 18.63 5.35 -18.48
CA ASP A 103 17.42 4.87 -19.17
C ASP A 103 16.24 4.58 -18.22
N LYS A 104 16.52 4.23 -16.96
CA LYS A 104 15.49 4.00 -15.94
C LYS A 104 14.83 5.27 -15.40
N TYR A 105 15.38 6.44 -15.71
CA TYR A 105 14.96 7.71 -15.11
C TYR A 105 14.43 8.68 -16.17
N LEU A 106 13.37 9.41 -15.82
CA LEU A 106 12.86 10.52 -16.64
C LEU A 106 13.82 11.74 -16.69
N GLY A 107 14.85 11.74 -15.86
CA GLY A 107 15.86 12.81 -15.79
C GLY A 107 16.70 12.69 -14.51
N ARG A 108 17.72 13.56 -14.39
CA ARG A 108 18.62 13.56 -13.24
C ARG A 108 17.87 13.74 -11.92
N PRO A 109 18.12 12.92 -10.88
CA PRO A 109 17.54 13.10 -9.54
C PRO A 109 17.84 14.50 -8.99
N LYS A 110 16.82 15.07 -8.31
CA LYS A 110 16.91 16.44 -7.76
C LYS A 110 17.12 16.39 -6.25
N LEU A 111 17.81 17.41 -5.73
CA LEU A 111 18.00 17.60 -4.29
C LEU A 111 16.67 17.58 -3.52
N PRO A 112 16.65 17.13 -2.25
CA PRO A 112 15.46 17.18 -1.40
C PRO A 112 14.81 18.55 -1.40
N LYS A 113 13.50 18.62 -1.70
CA LYS A 113 12.76 19.87 -1.85
C LYS A 113 12.39 20.46 -0.49
N TYR A 114 12.26 21.79 -0.44
CA TYR A 114 11.60 22.45 0.66
C TYR A 114 10.10 22.10 0.69
N LYS A 115 9.54 22.04 1.88
CA LYS A 115 8.09 21.96 2.09
C LYS A 115 7.48 23.35 1.86
N SER A 116 6.23 23.42 1.39
CA SER A 116 5.55 24.69 1.12
C SER A 116 5.41 25.56 2.37
N LYS A 117 5.36 26.90 2.20
CA LYS A 117 5.29 27.88 3.30
C LYS A 117 4.15 27.57 4.28
N ASP A 118 2.95 27.32 3.77
CA ASP A 118 1.75 27.03 4.56
C ASP A 118 1.52 25.52 4.75
N GLY A 119 2.53 24.72 4.44
CA GLY A 119 2.47 23.26 4.52
C GLY A 119 2.60 22.74 5.96
N LYS A 120 2.35 21.46 6.09
CA LYS A 120 2.52 20.68 7.32
C LYS A 120 3.49 19.54 7.06
N HIS A 121 4.24 19.15 8.08
CA HIS A 121 5.12 18.01 8.01
C HIS A 121 4.78 17.00 9.11
N ILE A 122 5.22 15.77 8.94
CA ILE A 122 5.03 14.71 9.93
C ILE A 122 5.69 15.08 11.27
N LEU A 123 5.04 14.71 12.38
CA LEU A 123 5.64 14.72 13.70
C LEU A 123 5.85 13.29 14.17
N ILE A 124 7.00 13.01 14.77
CA ILE A 124 7.35 11.67 15.28
C ILE A 124 7.73 11.76 16.74
N LEU A 125 7.13 10.92 17.57
CA LEU A 125 7.47 10.68 18.95
C LEU A 125 7.90 9.24 19.14
N THR A 126 9.02 9.02 19.81
CA THR A 126 9.51 7.68 20.12
C THR A 126 8.85 7.11 21.38
N ASN A 127 9.08 5.84 21.66
CA ASN A 127 8.66 5.16 22.90
C ASN A 127 9.29 5.77 24.18
N GLN A 128 10.33 6.58 24.06
CA GLN A 128 10.89 7.33 25.19
C GLN A 128 10.01 8.52 25.59
N ASN A 129 9.28 9.12 24.64
CA ASN A 129 8.38 10.25 24.87
C ASN A 129 6.94 9.83 25.18
N VAL A 130 6.50 8.70 24.65
CA VAL A 130 5.14 8.19 24.82
C VAL A 130 5.18 6.92 25.63
N LYS A 131 4.44 6.89 26.73
CA LYS A 131 4.42 5.76 27.67
C LYS A 131 3.06 5.04 27.63
N ILE A 132 3.10 3.75 27.83
CA ILE A 132 1.89 2.96 28.07
C ILE A 132 1.64 2.94 29.58
N LYS A 133 0.47 3.41 30.01
CA LYS A 133 -0.01 3.34 31.38
C LYS A 133 -1.46 2.88 31.37
N ASP A 134 -1.78 1.87 32.14
CA ASP A 134 -3.14 1.32 32.29
C ASP A 134 -3.85 1.06 30.94
N GLY A 135 -3.09 0.49 29.97
CA GLY A 135 -3.59 0.20 28.64
C GLY A 135 -3.75 1.41 27.71
N ILE A 136 -3.30 2.60 28.13
CA ILE A 136 -3.46 3.86 27.38
C ILE A 136 -2.09 4.43 27.02
N LEU A 137 -1.97 5.00 25.82
CA LEU A 137 -0.81 5.80 25.42
C LEU A 137 -0.91 7.20 26.01
N CYS A 138 0.04 7.54 26.88
CA CYS A 138 0.18 8.86 27.51
C CYS A 138 1.30 9.65 26.84
N PHE A 139 0.95 10.87 26.45
CA PHE A 139 1.85 11.78 25.71
C PHE A 139 2.51 12.79 26.64
N PRO A 140 3.61 13.47 26.21
CA PRO A 140 4.26 14.53 26.99
C PRO A 140 3.29 15.65 27.38
N LYS A 141 3.62 16.42 28.43
CA LYS A 141 2.80 17.56 28.92
C LYS A 141 2.46 18.58 27.83
N THR A 142 3.34 18.75 26.84
CA THR A 142 3.11 19.61 25.65
C THR A 142 1.87 19.22 24.85
N PHE A 143 1.39 17.96 24.97
CA PHE A 143 0.19 17.44 24.31
C PHE A 143 -1.09 17.68 25.13
N LYS A 144 -1.03 18.47 26.21
CA LYS A 144 -2.19 18.93 27.00
C LYS A 144 -3.17 17.83 27.41
N GLY A 145 -2.66 16.69 27.86
CA GLY A 145 -3.48 15.57 28.32
C GLY A 145 -4.06 14.70 27.17
N PHE A 146 -3.61 14.86 25.94
CA PHE A 146 -4.00 13.97 24.87
C PHE A 146 -3.57 12.52 25.15
N THR A 147 -4.49 11.57 24.97
CA THR A 147 -4.27 10.14 25.15
C THR A 147 -4.87 9.36 23.98
N LEU A 148 -4.41 8.13 23.80
CA LEU A 148 -4.97 7.19 22.81
C LEU A 148 -5.12 5.79 23.42
N ASN A 149 -6.17 5.10 22.98
CA ASN A 149 -6.46 3.72 23.36
C ASN A 149 -6.01 2.80 22.22
N PRO A 150 -4.83 2.15 22.30
CA PRO A 150 -4.32 1.33 21.22
C PRO A 150 -4.93 -0.07 21.26
N GLN A 151 -5.33 -0.58 20.10
CA GLN A 151 -5.87 -1.93 19.96
C GLN A 151 -4.78 -3.01 19.97
N PHE A 152 -3.53 -2.64 19.64
CA PHE A 152 -2.42 -3.59 19.56
C PHE A 152 -2.05 -4.20 20.91
N LEU A 153 -2.38 -3.56 22.03
CA LEU A 153 -2.15 -4.12 23.37
C LEU A 153 -2.99 -5.36 23.68
N ASN A 154 -4.09 -5.54 22.95
CA ASN A 154 -4.97 -6.70 23.10
C ASN A 154 -4.52 -7.90 22.24
N LYS A 155 -3.35 -7.82 21.61
CA LYS A 155 -2.83 -8.91 20.77
C LYS A 155 -1.89 -9.78 21.58
N ASP A 156 -2.13 -11.07 21.58
CA ASP A 156 -1.32 -12.06 22.31
C ASP A 156 0.15 -12.06 21.86
N ASN A 157 0.41 -11.69 20.61
CA ASN A 157 1.75 -11.63 20.02
C ASN A 157 2.40 -10.23 20.04
N PHE A 158 1.87 -9.29 20.82
CA PHE A 158 2.49 -7.97 20.99
C PHE A 158 3.83 -8.09 21.71
N VAL A 159 4.86 -7.43 21.15
CA VAL A 159 6.22 -7.43 21.73
C VAL A 159 6.59 -6.08 22.31
N SER A 160 6.51 -5.01 21.53
CA SER A 160 6.94 -3.68 21.96
C SER A 160 6.35 -2.56 21.13
N PHE A 161 6.06 -1.45 21.78
CA PHE A 161 5.72 -0.19 21.15
C PHE A 161 6.99 0.55 20.70
N GLN A 162 7.00 1.14 19.49
CA GLN A 162 8.17 1.79 18.92
C GLN A 162 8.05 3.32 18.83
N GLN A 163 7.00 3.81 18.18
CA GLN A 163 6.82 5.24 17.95
C GLN A 163 5.38 5.58 17.56
N VAL A 164 5.05 6.86 17.72
CA VAL A 164 3.84 7.47 17.15
C VAL A 164 4.23 8.44 16.05
N ARG A 165 3.52 8.40 14.94
CA ARG A 165 3.68 9.33 13.83
C ARG A 165 2.36 10.08 13.61
N PHE A 166 2.37 11.39 13.65
CA PHE A 166 1.24 12.25 13.29
C PHE A 166 1.41 12.69 11.84
N VAL A 167 0.71 12.02 10.95
CA VAL A 167 0.80 12.26 9.50
C VAL A 167 -0.28 13.23 9.09
N PRO A 168 0.08 14.45 8.62
CA PRO A 168 -0.91 15.44 8.23
C PRO A 168 -1.65 15.01 6.96
N GLY A 169 -2.99 15.15 7.01
CA GLY A 169 -3.89 14.95 5.89
C GLY A 169 -4.75 16.18 5.64
N TYR A 170 -5.66 16.08 4.68
CA TYR A 170 -6.62 17.13 4.45
C TYR A 170 -7.63 17.20 5.60
N LYS A 171 -7.62 18.32 6.34
CA LYS A 171 -8.48 18.57 7.52
C LYS A 171 -8.48 17.43 8.55
N SER A 172 -7.37 16.71 8.63
CA SER A 172 -7.21 15.55 9.52
C SER A 172 -5.75 15.27 9.80
N PHE A 173 -5.51 14.44 10.82
CA PHE A 173 -4.25 13.75 11.03
C PHE A 173 -4.50 12.24 11.12
N THR A 174 -3.67 11.46 10.46
CA THR A 174 -3.58 10.03 10.75
C THR A 174 -2.50 9.82 11.80
N VAL A 175 -2.91 9.35 12.97
CA VAL A 175 -1.97 8.96 14.02
C VAL A 175 -1.62 7.50 13.79
N GLU A 176 -0.37 7.23 13.45
CA GLU A 176 0.15 5.91 13.20
C GLU A 176 0.94 5.43 14.42
N LEU A 177 0.44 4.38 15.05
CA LEU A 177 1.09 3.71 16.16
C LEU A 177 1.93 2.56 15.60
N VAL A 178 3.24 2.68 15.69
CA VAL A 178 4.19 1.67 15.19
C VAL A 178 4.59 0.76 16.35
N TYR A 179 4.41 -0.53 16.18
CA TYR A 179 4.67 -1.54 17.19
C TYR A 179 5.23 -2.81 16.57
N ASN A 180 5.89 -3.62 17.36
CA ASN A 180 6.41 -4.92 17.01
C ASN A 180 5.47 -6.01 17.48
N ILE A 181 5.29 -7.02 16.66
CA ILE A 181 4.65 -8.27 17.02
C ILE A 181 5.57 -9.44 16.72
N GLU A 182 5.37 -10.52 17.41
CA GLU A 182 5.95 -11.81 17.07
C GLU A 182 5.06 -12.53 16.04
N VAL A 183 5.68 -13.05 15.00
CA VAL A 183 5.02 -13.88 14.00
C VAL A 183 5.78 -15.21 13.88
N PRO A 184 5.16 -16.30 13.38
CA PRO A 184 5.84 -17.57 13.23
C PRO A 184 7.19 -17.41 12.51
N ASP A 185 8.23 -18.08 13.02
CA ASP A 185 9.55 -18.08 12.39
C ASP A 185 9.58 -18.98 11.16
N ALA A 186 8.84 -20.06 11.21
CA ALA A 186 8.67 -21.00 10.09
C ALA A 186 7.29 -20.85 9.47
N LEU A 187 7.22 -21.06 8.16
CA LEU A 187 5.96 -21.24 7.46
C LEU A 187 5.31 -22.57 7.88
N LEU A 188 3.99 -22.65 7.78
CA LEU A 188 3.29 -23.93 7.91
C LEU A 188 3.88 -24.93 6.91
N PRO A 189 4.01 -26.22 7.29
CA PRO A 189 4.52 -27.24 6.40
C PRO A 189 3.71 -27.30 5.11
N ASP A 190 4.38 -27.60 4.00
CA ASP A 190 3.68 -27.86 2.74
C ASP A 190 2.82 -29.12 2.87
N ASN A 191 1.52 -28.94 2.78
CA ASN A 191 0.54 -30.02 2.88
C ASN A 191 -0.03 -30.43 1.52
N GLY A 192 0.55 -29.94 0.42
CA GLY A 192 0.08 -30.19 -0.94
C GLY A 192 -1.23 -29.50 -1.31
N ARG A 193 -1.76 -28.61 -0.47
CA ARG A 193 -3.00 -27.86 -0.72
C ARG A 193 -2.70 -26.40 -1.03
N TYR A 194 -3.05 -25.98 -2.24
CA TYR A 194 -2.63 -24.70 -2.82
C TYR A 194 -3.82 -23.87 -3.28
N LEU A 195 -3.77 -22.57 -3.02
CA LEU A 195 -4.62 -21.57 -3.66
C LEU A 195 -3.84 -20.82 -4.73
N SER A 196 -4.51 -20.45 -5.82
CA SER A 196 -3.98 -19.49 -6.79
C SER A 196 -4.95 -18.36 -7.03
N VAL A 197 -4.40 -17.16 -7.21
CA VAL A 197 -5.13 -15.91 -7.29
C VAL A 197 -4.75 -15.16 -8.57
N ASP A 198 -5.71 -14.97 -9.45
CA ASP A 198 -5.64 -14.05 -10.59
C ASP A 198 -6.27 -12.70 -10.16
N ILE A 199 -5.52 -11.60 -10.29
CA ILE A 199 -5.95 -10.27 -9.88
C ILE A 199 -6.46 -9.48 -11.08
N GLY A 200 -7.72 -9.06 -10.99
CA GLY A 200 -8.41 -8.43 -12.10
C GLY A 200 -9.10 -7.10 -11.77
N LEU A 201 -9.86 -6.62 -12.74
CA LEU A 201 -10.57 -5.34 -12.68
C LEU A 201 -12.05 -5.49 -12.27
N ASP A 202 -12.79 -6.39 -12.92
CA ASP A 202 -14.21 -6.66 -12.63
C ASP A 202 -14.36 -7.65 -11.47
N ASN A 203 -13.45 -8.59 -11.43
CA ASN A 203 -13.18 -9.47 -10.31
C ASN A 203 -11.88 -8.98 -9.68
N LEU A 204 -11.91 -8.56 -8.41
CA LEU A 204 -10.71 -8.10 -7.72
C LEU A 204 -9.70 -9.23 -7.61
N ALA A 205 -10.19 -10.42 -7.30
CA ALA A 205 -9.41 -11.64 -7.24
C ALA A 205 -10.27 -12.84 -7.64
N THR A 206 -9.77 -13.68 -8.52
CA THR A 206 -10.33 -14.99 -8.82
C THR A 206 -9.44 -16.02 -8.17
N VAL A 207 -10.02 -16.83 -7.29
CA VAL A 207 -9.32 -17.78 -6.42
C VAL A 207 -9.71 -19.19 -6.84
N VAL A 208 -8.71 -20.00 -7.11
CA VAL A 208 -8.84 -21.42 -7.41
C VAL A 208 -7.98 -22.28 -6.46
N ASN A 209 -8.27 -23.56 -6.38
CA ASN A 209 -7.54 -24.52 -5.55
C ASN A 209 -7.22 -25.80 -6.32
N ASN A 210 -6.32 -26.61 -5.79
CA ASN A 210 -5.91 -27.88 -6.41
C ASN A 210 -6.62 -29.11 -5.82
N VAL A 211 -7.66 -28.91 -5.00
CA VAL A 211 -8.39 -30.02 -4.35
C VAL A 211 -9.79 -30.24 -4.92
N GLY A 212 -10.17 -29.50 -5.98
CA GLY A 212 -11.44 -29.66 -6.67
C GLY A 212 -12.60 -28.85 -6.08
N ASP A 213 -12.36 -28.01 -5.08
CA ASP A 213 -13.41 -27.12 -4.55
C ASP A 213 -13.78 -26.05 -5.56
N LYS A 214 -15.04 -25.56 -5.44
CA LYS A 214 -15.58 -24.57 -6.36
C LYS A 214 -14.79 -23.27 -6.31
N PRO A 215 -14.34 -22.74 -7.49
CA PRO A 215 -13.64 -21.47 -7.54
C PRO A 215 -14.42 -20.30 -6.93
N ILE A 216 -13.71 -19.32 -6.38
CA ILE A 216 -14.29 -18.13 -5.76
C ILE A 216 -13.89 -16.89 -6.54
N VAL A 217 -14.81 -15.96 -6.68
CA VAL A 217 -14.56 -14.64 -7.27
C VAL A 217 -14.89 -13.56 -6.26
N ILE A 218 -13.87 -12.84 -5.81
CA ILE A 218 -14.04 -11.62 -5.00
C ILE A 218 -14.42 -10.47 -5.93
N ASN A 219 -15.61 -9.92 -5.73
CA ASN A 219 -16.22 -8.95 -6.64
C ASN A 219 -15.44 -7.61 -6.66
N GLY A 220 -14.98 -7.16 -7.82
CA GLY A 220 -14.31 -5.85 -8.01
C GLY A 220 -15.25 -4.71 -8.46
N LYS A 221 -16.53 -5.00 -8.78
CA LYS A 221 -17.47 -4.01 -9.30
C LYS A 221 -17.73 -2.86 -8.33
N GLY A 222 -17.69 -3.13 -7.00
CA GLY A 222 -17.81 -2.11 -5.97
C GLY A 222 -16.70 -1.05 -6.07
N LEU A 223 -15.45 -1.47 -6.23
CA LEU A 223 -14.29 -0.59 -6.43
C LEU A 223 -14.41 0.24 -7.71
N LYS A 224 -14.87 -0.38 -8.79
CA LYS A 224 -15.14 0.33 -10.05
C LYS A 224 -16.22 1.40 -9.89
N SER A 225 -17.29 1.11 -9.17
CA SER A 225 -18.38 2.05 -8.89
C SER A 225 -17.88 3.25 -8.07
N ILE A 226 -17.12 3.00 -7.01
CA ILE A 226 -16.50 4.05 -6.17
C ILE A 226 -15.61 4.95 -7.04
N ASN A 227 -14.74 4.38 -7.88
CA ASN A 227 -13.85 5.14 -8.75
C ASN A 227 -14.61 5.90 -9.84
N LYS A 228 -15.63 5.30 -10.45
CA LYS A 228 -16.47 5.96 -11.49
C LYS A 228 -17.19 7.19 -10.91
N TYR A 229 -17.81 7.05 -9.75
CA TYR A 229 -18.43 8.16 -9.04
C TYR A 229 -17.42 9.26 -8.73
N TYR A 230 -16.28 8.90 -8.13
CA TYR A 230 -15.19 9.81 -7.81
C TYR A 230 -14.72 10.58 -9.04
N ASN A 231 -14.40 9.90 -10.13
CA ASN A 231 -13.88 10.52 -11.35
C ASN A 231 -14.91 11.49 -11.97
N LYS A 232 -16.20 11.13 -11.98
CA LYS A 232 -17.28 12.01 -12.45
C LYS A 232 -17.36 13.29 -11.61
N GLN A 233 -17.34 13.17 -10.29
CA GLN A 233 -17.44 14.31 -9.38
C GLN A 233 -16.19 15.20 -9.42
N ILE A 234 -14.99 14.62 -9.47
CA ILE A 234 -13.72 15.37 -9.56
C ILE A 234 -13.64 16.15 -10.88
N SER A 235 -14.03 15.54 -11.99
CA SER A 235 -14.06 16.24 -13.29
C SER A 235 -14.97 17.46 -13.25
N HIS A 236 -16.20 17.29 -12.75
CA HIS A 236 -17.16 18.38 -12.59
C HIS A 236 -16.62 19.50 -11.69
N TYR A 237 -16.15 19.17 -10.48
CA TYR A 237 -15.65 20.21 -9.56
C TYR A 237 -14.37 20.89 -10.08
N ARG A 238 -13.53 20.21 -10.83
CA ARG A 238 -12.36 20.81 -11.49
C ARG A 238 -12.77 21.83 -12.55
N GLU A 239 -13.74 21.49 -13.38
CA GLU A 239 -14.28 22.38 -14.38
C GLU A 239 -14.86 23.65 -13.74
N VAL A 240 -15.72 23.50 -12.72
CA VAL A 240 -16.30 24.61 -11.96
C VAL A 240 -15.20 25.47 -11.31
N ALA A 241 -14.21 24.85 -10.67
CA ALA A 241 -13.13 25.57 -10.00
C ALA A 241 -12.27 26.39 -10.98
N LYS A 242 -12.00 25.84 -12.16
CA LYS A 242 -11.30 26.55 -13.24
C LYS A 242 -12.10 27.74 -13.73
N ARG A 243 -13.40 27.55 -14.00
CA ARG A 243 -14.28 28.60 -14.52
C ARG A 243 -14.46 29.75 -13.53
N MET A 244 -14.65 29.44 -12.22
CA MET A 244 -14.97 30.46 -11.21
C MET A 244 -13.74 31.14 -10.61
N ASN A 245 -12.67 30.40 -10.36
CA ASN A 245 -11.55 30.87 -9.52
C ASN A 245 -10.18 30.58 -10.12
N ASN A 246 -10.08 30.06 -11.31
CA ASN A 246 -8.84 29.60 -11.96
C ASN A 246 -7.98 28.66 -11.06
N LYS A 247 -8.65 27.82 -10.25
CA LYS A 247 -8.01 26.87 -9.32
C LYS A 247 -8.13 25.45 -9.81
N ASP A 248 -7.06 24.67 -9.67
CA ASP A 248 -7.05 23.25 -10.00
C ASP A 248 -7.62 22.35 -8.91
N TYR A 249 -7.66 22.84 -7.65
CA TYR A 249 -8.12 22.08 -6.48
C TYR A 249 -8.99 22.91 -5.56
N THR A 250 -10.00 22.25 -4.98
CA THR A 250 -10.89 22.83 -3.98
C THR A 250 -10.98 21.93 -2.74
N ASN A 251 -11.45 22.51 -1.63
CA ASN A 251 -11.72 21.79 -0.40
C ASN A 251 -12.69 20.59 -0.62
N ARG A 252 -13.67 20.77 -1.50
CA ARG A 252 -14.63 19.71 -1.85
C ARG A 252 -13.96 18.53 -2.53
N MET A 253 -13.05 18.80 -3.48
CA MET A 253 -12.29 17.76 -4.18
C MET A 253 -11.40 16.97 -3.23
N ASN A 254 -10.72 17.65 -2.30
CA ASN A 254 -9.90 16.99 -1.29
C ASN A 254 -10.72 16.07 -0.37
N SER A 255 -11.90 16.52 0.06
CA SER A 255 -12.82 15.71 0.88
C SER A 255 -13.31 14.48 0.13
N LEU A 256 -13.63 14.60 -1.17
CA LEU A 256 -14.01 13.50 -2.03
C LEU A 256 -12.88 12.48 -2.19
N THR A 257 -11.65 12.96 -2.40
CA THR A 257 -10.46 12.11 -2.52
C THR A 257 -10.22 11.31 -1.24
N LEU A 258 -10.29 11.95 -0.09
CA LEU A 258 -10.14 11.29 1.21
C LEU A 258 -11.21 10.21 1.41
N LYS A 259 -12.49 10.54 1.16
CA LYS A 259 -13.62 9.61 1.29
C LYS A 259 -13.47 8.40 0.35
N ARG A 260 -13.05 8.65 -0.91
CA ARG A 260 -12.77 7.59 -1.89
C ARG A 260 -11.66 6.66 -1.40
N ASN A 261 -10.55 7.23 -0.92
CA ASN A 261 -9.40 6.43 -0.47
C ASN A 261 -9.77 5.55 0.72
N HIS A 262 -10.50 6.07 1.71
CA HIS A 262 -10.95 5.28 2.85
C HIS A 262 -11.85 4.10 2.43
N LYS A 263 -12.79 4.32 1.49
CA LYS A 263 -13.65 3.24 0.98
C LYS A 263 -12.87 2.16 0.25
N ILE A 264 -11.86 2.54 -0.53
CA ILE A 264 -11.00 1.56 -1.22
C ILE A 264 -10.17 0.79 -0.22
N ASP A 265 -9.58 1.47 0.76
CA ASP A 265 -8.77 0.83 1.80
C ASP A 265 -9.58 -0.18 2.61
N ASP A 266 -10.78 0.18 3.04
CA ASP A 266 -11.69 -0.71 3.76
C ASP A 266 -12.01 -1.98 2.93
N TYR A 267 -12.34 -1.79 1.65
CA TYR A 267 -12.61 -2.90 0.75
C TYR A 267 -11.40 -3.83 0.60
N MET A 268 -10.20 -3.27 0.40
CA MET A 268 -8.96 -4.05 0.27
C MET A 268 -8.64 -4.82 1.55
N HIS A 269 -8.87 -4.21 2.72
CA HIS A 269 -8.68 -4.88 4.01
C HIS A 269 -9.64 -6.05 4.20
N LYS A 270 -10.92 -5.89 3.86
CA LYS A 270 -11.93 -6.95 3.94
C LYS A 270 -11.63 -8.07 2.94
N ALA A 271 -11.32 -7.73 1.69
CA ALA A 271 -11.00 -8.71 0.66
C ALA A 271 -9.77 -9.55 0.99
N SER A 272 -8.69 -8.90 1.44
CA SER A 272 -7.48 -9.61 1.83
C SER A 272 -7.65 -10.43 3.12
N LYS A 273 -8.50 -9.98 4.06
CA LYS A 273 -8.84 -10.78 5.23
C LYS A 273 -9.63 -12.03 4.83
N TYR A 274 -10.67 -11.86 4.01
CA TYR A 274 -11.47 -12.98 3.52
C TYR A 274 -10.62 -14.08 2.86
N LEU A 275 -9.65 -13.67 2.02
CA LEU A 275 -8.76 -14.65 1.35
C LEU A 275 -7.91 -15.44 2.36
N ILE A 276 -7.39 -14.78 3.40
CA ILE A 276 -6.58 -15.45 4.42
C ILE A 276 -7.45 -16.35 5.31
N ASP A 277 -8.62 -15.86 5.74
CA ASP A 277 -9.55 -16.66 6.54
C ASP A 277 -9.97 -17.92 5.76
N TYR A 278 -10.33 -17.77 4.48
CA TYR A 278 -10.65 -18.91 3.60
C TYR A 278 -9.51 -19.92 3.48
N ALA A 279 -8.27 -19.42 3.35
CA ALA A 279 -7.10 -20.31 3.29
C ALA A 279 -6.94 -21.14 4.58
N LEU A 280 -7.08 -20.48 5.74
CA LEU A 280 -6.95 -21.14 7.05
C LEU A 280 -8.09 -22.10 7.35
N GLU A 281 -9.33 -21.71 7.06
CA GLU A 281 -10.53 -22.53 7.30
C GLU A 281 -10.58 -23.81 6.45
N ASN A 282 -9.86 -23.83 5.33
CA ASN A 282 -9.80 -24.96 4.40
C ASN A 282 -8.40 -25.59 4.27
N ASP A 283 -7.52 -25.34 5.25
CA ASP A 283 -6.15 -25.92 5.33
C ASP A 283 -5.27 -25.70 4.10
N PHE A 284 -5.39 -24.56 3.43
CA PHE A 284 -4.47 -24.15 2.36
C PHE A 284 -3.26 -23.44 2.93
N ASN A 285 -2.07 -24.05 2.84
CA ASN A 285 -0.84 -23.49 3.43
C ASN A 285 -0.06 -22.59 2.47
N THR A 286 -0.35 -22.65 1.17
CA THR A 286 0.34 -21.85 0.15
C THR A 286 -0.65 -21.12 -0.76
N ILE A 287 -0.40 -19.82 -0.98
CA ILE A 287 -1.16 -18.95 -1.88
C ILE A 287 -0.23 -18.47 -3.00
N VAL A 288 -0.53 -18.80 -4.24
CA VAL A 288 0.16 -18.29 -5.43
C VAL A 288 -0.60 -17.06 -5.95
N ILE A 289 0.11 -15.96 -6.21
CA ILE A 289 -0.52 -14.74 -6.76
C ILE A 289 0.20 -14.36 -8.04
N GLY A 290 -0.57 -14.20 -9.11
CA GLY A 290 -0.09 -13.63 -10.35
C GLY A 290 0.26 -12.14 -10.18
N ASN A 291 1.45 -11.74 -10.67
CA ASN A 291 1.92 -10.36 -10.57
C ASN A 291 2.83 -9.99 -11.74
N ASN A 292 2.35 -9.18 -12.65
CA ASN A 292 3.18 -8.63 -13.71
C ASN A 292 3.83 -7.31 -13.30
N LYS A 293 5.16 -7.27 -13.29
CA LYS A 293 5.91 -6.02 -13.07
C LYS A 293 5.55 -5.01 -14.18
N ASN A 294 5.29 -3.76 -13.78
CA ASN A 294 5.04 -2.62 -14.69
C ASN A 294 3.76 -2.70 -15.57
N TRP A 295 2.86 -3.65 -15.37
CA TRP A 295 1.65 -3.84 -16.17
C TRP A 295 0.74 -2.60 -16.29
N LYS A 296 0.87 -1.63 -15.36
CA LYS A 296 0.15 -0.35 -15.41
C LYS A 296 0.84 0.73 -16.24
N GLN A 297 2.11 0.56 -16.58
CA GLN A 297 2.91 1.57 -17.28
C GLN A 297 2.85 1.41 -18.80
N GLU A 298 2.71 0.18 -19.30
CA GLU A 298 2.73 -0.15 -20.73
C GLU A 298 1.39 -0.72 -21.22
N SER A 299 0.27 -0.30 -20.63
CA SER A 299 -1.03 -0.84 -21.00
C SER A 299 -1.56 -0.23 -22.31
N SER A 300 -1.77 -1.04 -23.34
CA SER A 300 -2.43 -0.69 -24.61
C SER A 300 -3.97 -0.61 -24.48
N MET A 301 -4.50 -0.45 -23.28
CA MET A 301 -5.94 -0.42 -23.01
C MET A 301 -6.58 0.93 -23.41
N SER A 302 -7.87 0.91 -23.79
CA SER A 302 -8.61 2.14 -24.04
C SER A 302 -8.59 3.09 -22.82
N LYS A 303 -8.65 4.41 -23.04
CA LYS A 303 -8.62 5.43 -21.97
C LYS A 303 -9.56 5.11 -20.81
N ARG A 304 -10.77 4.63 -21.08
CA ARG A 304 -11.78 4.30 -20.06
C ARG A 304 -11.40 3.09 -19.20
N VAL A 305 -10.88 2.05 -19.84
CA VAL A 305 -10.44 0.84 -19.15
C VAL A 305 -9.19 1.14 -18.33
N ASN A 306 -8.23 1.85 -18.93
CA ASN A 306 -6.99 2.26 -18.23
C ASN A 306 -7.28 3.14 -17.00
N GLN A 307 -8.19 4.12 -17.10
CA GLN A 307 -8.60 4.94 -15.96
C GLN A 307 -9.18 4.09 -14.80
N SER A 308 -9.99 3.09 -15.13
CA SER A 308 -10.56 2.17 -14.14
C SER A 308 -9.49 1.29 -13.51
N PHE A 309 -8.56 0.79 -14.32
CA PHE A 309 -7.49 -0.10 -13.92
C PHE A 309 -6.45 0.58 -13.03
N VAL A 310 -5.97 1.76 -13.42
CA VAL A 310 -5.01 2.55 -12.63
C VAL A 310 -5.62 2.98 -11.29
N GLY A 311 -6.94 3.19 -11.24
CA GLY A 311 -7.65 3.60 -10.03
C GLY A 311 -7.73 2.55 -8.91
N ILE A 312 -7.44 1.26 -9.19
CA ILE A 312 -7.44 0.18 -8.19
C ILE A 312 -5.99 -0.11 -7.76
N PRO A 313 -5.66 -0.02 -6.46
CA PRO A 313 -4.29 -0.24 -5.98
C PRO A 313 -3.99 -1.74 -5.78
N HIS A 314 -3.84 -2.50 -6.87
CA HIS A 314 -3.61 -3.95 -6.84
C HIS A 314 -2.38 -4.36 -6.01
N MET A 315 -1.25 -3.64 -6.16
CA MET A 315 -0.05 -3.94 -5.35
C MET A 315 -0.32 -3.82 -3.86
N ARG A 316 -1.14 -2.85 -3.45
CA ARG A 316 -1.54 -2.71 -2.05
C ARG A 316 -2.37 -3.90 -1.55
N PHE A 317 -3.23 -4.46 -2.42
CA PHE A 317 -3.95 -5.69 -2.10
C PHE A 317 -3.00 -6.87 -1.90
N ILE A 318 -2.02 -7.05 -2.81
CA ILE A 318 -0.98 -8.08 -2.70
C ILE A 318 -0.20 -7.92 -1.39
N GLU A 319 0.29 -6.71 -1.09
CA GLU A 319 1.00 -6.41 0.16
C GLU A 319 0.15 -6.74 1.41
N MET A 320 -1.16 -6.45 1.36
CA MET A 320 -2.08 -6.80 2.45
C MET A 320 -2.24 -8.32 2.61
N VAL A 321 -2.31 -9.07 1.52
CA VAL A 321 -2.34 -10.55 1.57
C VAL A 321 -1.02 -11.07 2.15
N GLN A 322 0.13 -10.58 1.65
CA GLN A 322 1.44 -11.03 2.11
C GLN A 322 1.65 -10.84 3.61
N TYR A 323 1.39 -9.63 4.16
CA TYR A 323 1.62 -9.43 5.59
C TYR A 323 0.63 -10.18 6.48
N LYS A 324 -0.62 -10.37 6.03
CA LYS A 324 -1.61 -11.16 6.77
C LYS A 324 -1.28 -12.65 6.73
N ALA A 325 -0.86 -13.15 5.57
CA ALA A 325 -0.36 -14.51 5.41
C ALA A 325 0.85 -14.76 6.32
N GLN A 326 1.81 -13.84 6.34
CA GLN A 326 2.96 -13.90 7.24
C GLN A 326 2.55 -14.02 8.71
N ASN A 327 1.53 -13.25 9.14
CA ASN A 327 1.03 -13.32 10.51
C ASN A 327 0.43 -14.69 10.84
N ALA A 328 -0.07 -15.41 9.85
CA ALA A 328 -0.70 -16.72 9.99
C ALA A 328 0.24 -17.89 9.65
N GLY A 329 1.50 -17.62 9.28
CA GLY A 329 2.46 -18.65 8.86
C GLY A 329 2.19 -19.24 7.47
N LEU A 330 1.30 -18.62 6.67
CA LEU A 330 1.02 -19.05 5.29
C LEU A 330 2.14 -18.62 4.33
N ASN A 331 2.44 -19.47 3.36
CA ASN A 331 3.37 -19.15 2.28
C ASN A 331 2.67 -18.35 1.18
N VAL A 332 3.31 -17.28 0.68
CA VAL A 332 2.82 -16.49 -0.47
C VAL A 332 3.89 -16.44 -1.55
N ILE A 333 3.59 -17.02 -2.71
CA ILE A 333 4.48 -17.05 -3.88
C ILE A 333 3.94 -16.07 -4.92
N LEU A 334 4.76 -15.08 -5.32
CA LEU A 334 4.44 -14.21 -6.45
C LEU A 334 5.04 -14.78 -7.72
N THR A 335 4.24 -14.95 -8.76
CA THR A 335 4.67 -15.45 -10.05
C THR A 335 4.24 -14.50 -11.18
N GLU A 336 4.95 -14.56 -12.28
CA GLU A 336 4.67 -13.77 -13.49
C GLU A 336 3.50 -14.44 -14.27
N GLU A 337 2.61 -13.62 -14.86
CA GLU A 337 1.35 -14.05 -15.49
C GLU A 337 1.44 -14.24 -17.02
N SER A 338 2.60 -14.11 -17.67
CA SER A 338 2.68 -14.22 -19.13
C SER A 338 2.03 -15.51 -19.62
N TYR A 339 1.27 -15.36 -20.70
CA TYR A 339 0.61 -16.45 -21.43
C TYR A 339 -0.51 -17.21 -20.69
N THR A 340 -0.82 -16.88 -19.43
CA THR A 340 -1.86 -17.58 -18.64
C THR A 340 -3.29 -17.36 -19.16
N SER A 341 -3.55 -16.24 -19.82
CA SER A 341 -4.90 -15.88 -20.28
C SER A 341 -5.33 -16.50 -21.61
N GLY A 342 -4.41 -17.09 -22.38
CA GLY A 342 -4.67 -17.66 -23.69
C GLY A 342 -4.26 -19.12 -23.83
N THR A 343 -3.72 -19.75 -22.76
CA THR A 343 -3.46 -21.19 -22.71
C THR A 343 -4.55 -21.91 -21.93
N SER A 344 -4.84 -23.14 -22.28
CA SER A 344 -5.92 -23.93 -21.68
C SER A 344 -5.43 -24.78 -20.52
N PHE A 345 -5.97 -24.53 -19.34
CA PHE A 345 -5.71 -25.40 -18.19
C PHE A 345 -6.36 -26.78 -18.35
N LEU A 346 -7.58 -26.82 -18.91
CA LEU A 346 -8.34 -28.06 -19.12
C LEU A 346 -7.69 -29.03 -20.12
N ASP A 347 -6.92 -28.49 -21.07
CA ASP A 347 -6.16 -29.29 -22.04
C ASP A 347 -4.74 -29.61 -21.54
N ASN A 348 -4.45 -29.35 -20.28
CA ASN A 348 -3.13 -29.53 -19.66
C ASN A 348 -1.97 -28.80 -20.35
N GLU A 349 -2.25 -27.67 -21.02
CA GLU A 349 -1.24 -26.86 -21.69
C GLU A 349 -0.35 -26.11 -20.70
N GLU A 350 0.94 -26.06 -20.99
CA GLU A 350 1.86 -25.15 -20.28
C GLU A 350 1.63 -23.69 -20.70
N PRO A 351 1.68 -22.72 -19.77
CA PRO A 351 1.48 -21.31 -20.05
C PRO A 351 2.74 -20.66 -20.67
N ILE A 352 3.04 -21.06 -21.91
CA ILE A 352 4.16 -20.58 -22.74
C ILE A 352 3.65 -19.98 -24.06
N LYS A 353 4.53 -19.25 -24.74
CA LYS A 353 4.19 -18.51 -25.97
C LYS A 353 3.65 -19.39 -27.09
N THR A 354 4.20 -20.59 -27.24
CA THR A 354 3.81 -21.53 -28.31
C THR A 354 2.38 -22.06 -28.17
N ASN A 355 1.89 -22.16 -26.95
CA ASN A 355 0.54 -22.68 -26.64
C ASN A 355 -0.50 -21.53 -26.52
N TYR A 356 -0.05 -20.27 -26.64
CA TYR A 356 -0.90 -19.12 -26.43
C TYR A 356 -1.79 -18.83 -27.63
N ASP A 357 -3.12 -18.96 -27.46
CA ASP A 357 -4.13 -18.60 -28.44
C ASP A 357 -5.22 -17.73 -27.81
N LYS A 358 -5.20 -16.43 -28.20
CA LYS A 358 -6.15 -15.44 -27.71
C LYS A 358 -7.58 -15.66 -28.23
N SER A 359 -7.79 -16.36 -29.35
CA SER A 359 -9.10 -16.60 -29.97
C SER A 359 -9.99 -17.47 -29.09
N ARG A 360 -9.41 -18.36 -28.28
CA ARG A 360 -10.13 -19.22 -27.33
C ARG A 360 -10.87 -18.45 -26.23
N ARG A 361 -10.50 -17.20 -25.96
CA ARG A 361 -11.29 -16.29 -25.14
C ARG A 361 -12.41 -15.67 -25.99
N VAL A 362 -13.44 -16.49 -26.27
CA VAL A 362 -14.52 -16.18 -27.24
C VAL A 362 -15.36 -14.98 -26.85
N GLN A 363 -15.48 -14.70 -25.57
CA GLN A 363 -16.07 -13.47 -25.04
C GLN A 363 -15.53 -13.15 -23.65
N ARG A 364 -15.86 -11.98 -23.15
CA ARG A 364 -15.43 -11.58 -21.81
C ARG A 364 -15.97 -12.56 -20.76
N GLY A 365 -15.07 -13.15 -19.97
CA GLY A 365 -15.39 -14.11 -18.92
C GLY A 365 -15.61 -15.54 -19.39
N LEU A 366 -15.49 -15.84 -20.70
CA LEU A 366 -15.64 -17.19 -21.24
C LEU A 366 -14.41 -17.60 -22.07
N PHE A 367 -13.83 -18.72 -21.70
CA PHE A 367 -12.77 -19.40 -22.42
C PHE A 367 -13.26 -20.79 -22.89
N VAL A 368 -12.82 -21.25 -24.03
CA VAL A 368 -13.18 -22.56 -24.59
C VAL A 368 -11.91 -23.36 -24.82
N SER A 369 -11.85 -24.58 -24.28
CA SER A 369 -10.75 -25.53 -24.46
C SER A 369 -10.71 -26.08 -25.88
N ASN A 370 -9.65 -26.79 -26.25
CA ASN A 370 -9.53 -27.46 -27.54
C ASN A 370 -10.66 -28.50 -27.77
N ASN A 371 -11.13 -29.13 -26.69
CA ASN A 371 -12.23 -30.11 -26.72
C ASN A 371 -13.62 -29.46 -26.63
N GLY A 372 -13.72 -28.12 -26.80
CA GLY A 372 -14.98 -27.39 -26.74
C GLY A 372 -15.57 -27.19 -25.33
N ILE A 373 -14.84 -27.58 -24.28
CA ILE A 373 -15.31 -27.41 -22.89
C ILE A 373 -15.20 -25.95 -22.49
N LYS A 374 -16.29 -25.43 -21.93
CA LYS A 374 -16.37 -24.03 -21.48
C LYS A 374 -15.88 -23.88 -20.07
N ILE A 375 -15.06 -22.87 -19.81
CA ILE A 375 -14.55 -22.47 -18.49
C ILE A 375 -14.64 -20.94 -18.32
N ASN A 376 -14.80 -20.48 -17.09
CA ASN A 376 -14.66 -19.05 -16.82
C ASN A 376 -13.23 -18.59 -17.13
N ALA A 377 -13.05 -17.53 -17.92
CA ALA A 377 -11.74 -17.11 -18.41
C ALA A 377 -10.77 -16.67 -17.29
N ASP A 378 -11.28 -16.05 -16.22
CA ASP A 378 -10.46 -15.63 -15.09
C ASP A 378 -10.11 -16.84 -14.20
N VAL A 379 -11.00 -17.84 -14.13
CA VAL A 379 -10.73 -19.13 -13.46
C VAL A 379 -9.63 -19.90 -14.23
N ASN A 380 -9.70 -19.94 -15.57
CA ASN A 380 -8.64 -20.56 -16.38
C ASN A 380 -7.29 -19.87 -16.16
N GLY A 381 -7.27 -18.52 -16.12
CA GLY A 381 -6.08 -17.74 -15.83
C GLY A 381 -5.49 -18.07 -14.46
N ALA A 382 -6.32 -18.14 -13.42
CA ALA A 382 -5.90 -18.47 -12.06
C ALA A 382 -5.30 -19.90 -11.97
N TYR A 383 -5.88 -20.89 -12.64
CA TYR A 383 -5.30 -22.23 -12.71
C TYR A 383 -3.97 -22.26 -13.47
N GLN A 384 -3.85 -21.50 -14.55
CA GLN A 384 -2.59 -21.38 -15.28
C GLN A 384 -1.49 -20.67 -14.47
N ILE A 385 -1.86 -19.71 -13.62
CA ILE A 385 -0.94 -19.12 -12.63
C ILE A 385 -0.46 -20.21 -11.65
N MET A 386 -1.35 -21.07 -11.16
CA MET A 386 -0.98 -22.20 -10.29
C MET A 386 0.00 -23.14 -10.99
N ARG A 387 -0.27 -23.49 -12.26
CA ARG A 387 0.59 -24.42 -13.05
C ARG A 387 1.99 -23.88 -13.25
N LYS A 388 2.19 -22.55 -13.35
CA LYS A 388 3.53 -21.96 -13.41
C LYS A 388 4.41 -22.28 -12.19
N VAL A 389 3.81 -22.43 -11.02
CA VAL A 389 4.52 -22.74 -9.78
C VAL A 389 4.50 -24.24 -9.51
N PHE A 390 3.39 -24.89 -9.79
CA PHE A 390 3.16 -26.32 -9.57
C PHE A 390 2.78 -27.02 -10.89
N PRO A 391 3.77 -27.38 -11.74
CA PRO A 391 3.50 -27.93 -13.09
C PRO A 391 2.72 -29.24 -13.09
N LYS A 392 2.76 -29.99 -12.01
CA LYS A 392 2.06 -31.29 -11.87
C LYS A 392 0.57 -31.14 -11.53
N VAL A 393 0.07 -29.95 -11.27
CA VAL A 393 -1.37 -29.75 -11.06
C VAL A 393 -2.09 -29.97 -12.38
N ASN A 394 -3.01 -30.93 -12.40
CA ASN A 394 -3.80 -31.33 -13.57
C ASN A 394 -5.27 -30.84 -13.47
N ALA A 395 -6.02 -31.07 -14.54
CA ALA A 395 -7.41 -30.63 -14.66
C ALA A 395 -8.44 -31.67 -14.21
N ASP A 396 -7.99 -32.80 -13.64
CA ASP A 396 -8.88 -33.89 -13.27
C ASP A 396 -9.90 -33.47 -12.21
N GLY A 397 -11.17 -33.72 -12.45
CA GLY A 397 -12.26 -33.37 -11.56
C GLY A 397 -12.68 -31.88 -11.53
N ILE A 398 -11.97 -30.98 -12.22
CA ILE A 398 -12.19 -29.51 -12.15
C ILE A 398 -13.26 -29.06 -13.16
N GLN A 399 -13.49 -29.78 -14.24
CA GLN A 399 -14.35 -29.38 -15.38
C GLN A 399 -15.78 -28.99 -14.95
N GLY A 400 -16.37 -29.71 -14.02
CA GLY A 400 -17.74 -29.47 -13.55
C GLY A 400 -17.91 -28.21 -12.70
N VAL A 401 -16.87 -27.72 -12.04
CA VAL A 401 -16.93 -26.59 -11.10
C VAL A 401 -16.36 -25.28 -11.66
N ALA A 402 -15.57 -25.33 -12.72
CA ALA A 402 -14.79 -24.19 -13.20
C ALA A 402 -15.59 -23.14 -14.00
N LEU A 403 -16.79 -23.47 -14.52
CA LEU A 403 -17.60 -22.56 -15.33
C LEU A 403 -18.33 -21.50 -14.49
N HIS A 404 -18.82 -21.89 -13.32
CA HIS A 404 -19.67 -21.04 -12.47
C HIS A 404 -19.03 -20.84 -11.08
N PRO A 405 -18.03 -19.95 -10.94
CA PRO A 405 -17.43 -19.66 -9.67
C PRO A 405 -18.41 -19.01 -8.68
N ILE A 406 -18.20 -19.23 -7.39
CA ILE A 406 -18.96 -18.57 -6.32
C ILE A 406 -18.55 -17.11 -6.28
N ARG A 407 -19.50 -16.20 -6.38
CA ARG A 407 -19.24 -14.76 -6.29
C ARG A 407 -19.42 -14.28 -4.85
N VAL A 408 -18.36 -13.71 -4.29
CA VAL A 408 -18.32 -13.15 -2.94
C VAL A 408 -18.25 -11.63 -3.00
N SER A 409 -19.07 -10.97 -2.21
CA SER A 409 -19.05 -9.52 -1.99
C SER A 409 -18.60 -9.25 -0.57
N VAL A 410 -17.49 -8.51 -0.42
CA VAL A 410 -16.86 -8.16 0.86
C VAL A 410 -17.19 -6.72 1.30
N ALA A 411 -18.32 -6.20 0.88
CA ALA A 411 -18.76 -4.83 1.18
C ALA A 411 -19.14 -4.63 2.65
#